data_01a5477ec746be4a4f7715a8a0d28e01
#
_entry.id   01a5477ec746be4a4f7715a8a0d28e01
#
_cell.length_a   1.000
_cell.length_b   1.000
_cell.length_c   1.000
_cell.angle_alpha   90.00
_cell.angle_beta   90.00
_cell.angle_gamma   90.00
#
_symmetry.space_group_name_H-M   'P 1'
#
loop_
_entity.id
_entity.type
_entity.pdbx_description
1 polymer ?
#
loop_
_entity_poly.entity_id
_entity_poly.type
_entity_poly.pdbx_seq_one_letter_code
_entity_poly.pdbx_strand_id
1 'polypeptide(L)'
;REEFINEIISDLPQFKFAQFGLNNFEPVWGSNYYHYLSKTKIGLNISRGKYQNKYSSDRISSLIGNGLLVFINQNTNFQNILSKNDVVYYKNKKDLIQKLKYYNSNNKQRIKIAKSGYEKYHKHMSNIVVSNYILSCVGLDNTKKPFWYSII
;
A
#
# COMPACT_ATOMS: atom_id res chain seq x y z
N ARG A 1 -16.46 2.51 -3.46
CA ARG A 1 -15.07 2.30 -3.87
C ARG A 1 -14.94 2.31 -5.40
N GLU A 2 -15.80 1.57 -6.09
CA GLU A 2 -15.79 1.47 -7.55
C GLU A 2 -16.03 2.82 -8.21
N GLU A 3 -17.07 3.55 -7.80
CA GLU A 3 -17.33 4.91 -8.24
C GLU A 3 -16.11 5.83 -8.09
N PHE A 4 -15.48 5.83 -6.91
CA PHE A 4 -14.28 6.62 -6.65
C PHE A 4 -13.11 6.25 -7.58
N ILE A 5 -12.95 4.95 -7.90
CA ILE A 5 -11.93 4.50 -8.84
C ILE A 5 -12.27 4.97 -10.26
N ASN A 6 -13.53 4.87 -10.68
CA ASN A 6 -13.98 5.31 -11.99
C ASN A 6 -13.79 6.80 -12.20
N GLU A 7 -14.05 7.62 -11.18
CA GLU A 7 -13.74 9.05 -11.21
C GLU A 7 -12.24 9.33 -11.37
N ILE A 8 -11.37 8.58 -10.67
CA ILE A 8 -9.92 8.74 -10.83
C ILE A 8 -9.48 8.37 -12.25
N ILE A 9 -10.01 7.29 -12.80
CA ILE A 9 -9.71 6.86 -14.16
C ILE A 9 -10.15 7.92 -15.18
N SER A 10 -11.35 8.47 -15.01
CA SER A 10 -11.89 9.55 -15.86
C SER A 10 -11.04 10.82 -15.79
N ASP A 11 -10.55 11.19 -14.59
CA ASP A 11 -9.72 12.37 -14.37
C ASP A 11 -8.27 12.19 -14.87
N LEU A 12 -7.85 10.96 -15.19
CA LEU A 12 -6.48 10.62 -15.60
C LEU A 12 -6.46 9.71 -16.84
N PRO A 13 -7.06 10.12 -17.98
CA PRO A 13 -7.19 9.25 -19.17
C PRO A 13 -5.84 8.86 -19.78
N GLN A 14 -4.77 9.63 -19.51
CA GLN A 14 -3.41 9.35 -19.98
C GLN A 14 -2.69 8.26 -19.16
N PHE A 15 -3.28 7.78 -18.05
CA PHE A 15 -2.68 6.74 -17.20
C PHE A 15 -3.17 5.36 -17.63
N LYS A 16 -2.30 4.38 -17.56
CA LYS A 16 -2.66 2.97 -17.69
C LYS A 16 -3.03 2.42 -16.32
N PHE A 17 -4.26 1.99 -16.17
CA PHE A 17 -4.76 1.38 -14.92
C PHE A 17 -4.85 -0.13 -15.07
N ALA A 18 -4.27 -0.85 -14.12
CA ALA A 18 -4.50 -2.28 -13.93
C ALA A 18 -5.59 -2.45 -12.84
N GLN A 19 -6.78 -2.84 -13.24
CA GLN A 19 -7.91 -3.05 -12.34
C GLN A 19 -8.43 -4.48 -12.52
N PHE A 20 -8.65 -5.17 -11.39
CA PHE A 20 -9.09 -6.55 -11.36
C PHE A 20 -10.18 -6.73 -10.30
N GLY A 21 -11.19 -7.54 -10.61
CA GLY A 21 -12.33 -7.77 -9.74
C GLY A 21 -13.19 -6.52 -9.53
N LEU A 22 -13.18 -5.58 -10.48
CA LEU A 22 -13.97 -4.34 -10.52
C LEU A 22 -14.38 -4.05 -11.97
N ASN A 23 -15.49 -3.34 -12.18
CA ASN A 23 -15.91 -2.90 -13.52
C ASN A 23 -15.97 -4.04 -14.55
N ASN A 24 -16.47 -5.21 -14.16
CA ASN A 24 -16.54 -6.44 -14.97
C ASN A 24 -15.17 -7.00 -15.41
N PHE A 25 -14.05 -6.50 -14.88
CA PHE A 25 -12.76 -7.15 -15.07
C PHE A 25 -12.62 -8.35 -14.13
N GLU A 26 -12.19 -9.49 -14.69
CA GLU A 26 -11.99 -10.70 -13.93
C GLU A 26 -10.93 -10.52 -12.82
N PRO A 27 -11.10 -11.16 -11.64
CA PRO A 27 -10.07 -11.20 -10.63
C PRO A 27 -8.81 -11.91 -11.14
N VAL A 28 -7.65 -11.49 -10.65
CA VAL A 28 -6.36 -12.10 -11.02
C VAL A 28 -5.68 -12.63 -9.76
N TRP A 29 -5.20 -13.87 -9.85
CA TRP A 29 -4.61 -14.62 -8.75
C TRP A 29 -3.27 -15.25 -9.11
N GLY A 30 -2.53 -15.70 -8.09
CA GLY A 30 -1.29 -16.45 -8.27
C GLY A 30 -0.23 -15.71 -9.08
N SER A 31 0.44 -16.42 -9.98
CA SER A 31 1.53 -15.89 -10.82
C SER A 31 1.11 -14.72 -11.69
N ASN A 32 -0.12 -14.72 -12.21
CA ASN A 32 -0.64 -13.62 -13.01
C ASN A 32 -0.74 -12.32 -12.19
N TYR A 33 -1.13 -12.39 -10.92
CA TYR A 33 -1.16 -11.22 -10.04
C TYR A 33 0.24 -10.61 -9.87
N TYR A 34 1.25 -11.43 -9.61
CA TYR A 34 2.64 -10.96 -9.50
C TYR A 34 3.20 -10.43 -10.81
N HIS A 35 2.80 -11.00 -11.94
CA HIS A 35 3.16 -10.48 -13.26
C HIS A 35 2.64 -9.04 -13.47
N TYR A 36 1.40 -8.74 -13.06
CA TYR A 36 0.88 -7.37 -13.13
C TYR A 36 1.54 -6.45 -12.11
N LEU A 37 1.80 -6.91 -10.89
CA LEU A 37 2.53 -6.11 -9.90
C LEU A 37 3.91 -5.70 -10.42
N SER A 38 4.66 -6.60 -11.04
CA SER A 38 6.00 -6.32 -11.56
C SER A 38 6.03 -5.23 -12.64
N LYS A 39 4.91 -5.01 -13.34
CA LYS A 39 4.73 -3.96 -14.35
C LYS A 39 4.12 -2.67 -13.80
N THR A 40 3.72 -2.67 -12.54
CA THR A 40 3.02 -1.56 -11.90
C THR A 40 4.00 -0.69 -11.12
N LYS A 41 3.85 0.63 -11.22
CA LYS A 41 4.73 1.60 -10.54
C LYS A 41 4.11 2.13 -9.25
N ILE A 42 2.79 2.24 -9.21
CA ILE A 42 2.03 2.91 -8.14
C ILE A 42 0.87 2.01 -7.73
N GLY A 43 0.72 1.79 -6.43
CA GLY A 43 -0.39 1.05 -5.86
C GLY A 43 -1.34 1.95 -5.07
N LEU A 44 -2.65 1.78 -5.26
CA LEU A 44 -3.67 2.49 -4.50
C LEU A 44 -4.25 1.59 -3.41
N ASN A 45 -4.01 1.94 -2.16
CA ASN A 45 -4.67 1.27 -1.03
C ASN A 45 -5.98 1.99 -0.68
N ILE A 46 -7.07 1.58 -1.34
CA ILE A 46 -8.41 2.15 -1.18
C ILE A 46 -9.27 1.20 -0.35
N SER A 47 -9.71 1.64 0.83
CA SER A 47 -10.58 0.88 1.73
C SER A 47 -11.98 0.66 1.14
N ARG A 48 -12.67 -0.39 1.59
CA ARG A 48 -14.11 -0.56 1.40
C ARG A 48 -14.84 0.20 2.52
N GLY A 49 -15.71 1.13 2.16
CA GLY A 49 -16.48 1.91 3.15
C GLY A 49 -15.68 2.97 3.89
N LYS A 50 -16.03 3.23 5.15
CA LYS A 50 -15.39 4.25 5.98
C LYS A 50 -13.97 3.85 6.36
N TYR A 51 -13.07 4.83 6.41
CA TYR A 51 -11.71 4.62 6.90
C TYR A 51 -11.72 4.25 8.38
N GLN A 52 -11.05 3.16 8.71
CA GLN A 52 -10.86 2.73 10.09
C GLN A 52 -9.44 3.08 10.54
N ASN A 53 -9.31 3.47 11.81
CA ASN A 53 -8.03 3.83 12.41
C ASN A 53 -7.08 2.62 12.36
N LYS A 54 -5.90 2.81 11.80
CA LYS A 54 -4.83 1.80 11.66
C LYS A 54 -5.25 0.48 10.97
N TYR A 55 -6.38 0.50 10.25
CA TYR A 55 -6.78 -0.67 9.48
C TYR A 55 -5.84 -0.89 8.30
N SER A 56 -5.23 -2.05 8.26
CA SER A 56 -4.44 -2.55 7.14
C SER A 56 -5.13 -3.74 6.50
N SER A 57 -5.12 -3.78 5.18
CA SER A 57 -5.48 -4.99 4.42
C SER A 57 -4.22 -5.64 3.86
N ASP A 58 -4.32 -6.89 3.47
CA ASP A 58 -3.32 -7.66 2.71
C ASP A 58 -2.80 -6.90 1.47
N ARG A 59 -3.63 -6.02 0.90
CA ARG A 59 -3.25 -5.17 -0.24
C ARG A 59 -2.06 -4.27 0.08
N ILE A 60 -2.01 -3.64 1.26
CA ILE A 60 -0.85 -2.82 1.67
C ILE A 60 0.42 -3.67 1.62
N SER A 61 0.39 -4.86 2.20
CA SER A 61 1.52 -5.78 2.25
C SER A 61 1.96 -6.21 0.86
N SER A 62 0.99 -6.58 0.01
CA SER A 62 1.27 -6.97 -1.37
C SER A 62 1.88 -5.85 -2.20
N LEU A 63 1.41 -4.61 -2.04
CA LEU A 63 1.91 -3.47 -2.82
C LEU A 63 3.30 -3.03 -2.34
N ILE A 64 3.48 -2.79 -1.03
CA ILE A 64 4.76 -2.34 -0.46
C ILE A 64 5.80 -3.45 -0.56
N GLY A 65 5.43 -4.68 -0.23
CA GLY A 65 6.33 -5.84 -0.26
C GLY A 65 6.85 -6.16 -1.67
N ASN A 66 6.19 -5.69 -2.71
CA ASN A 66 6.65 -5.80 -4.11
C ASN A 66 7.28 -4.49 -4.65
N GLY A 67 7.56 -3.52 -3.78
CA GLY A 67 8.32 -2.31 -4.13
C GLY A 67 7.54 -1.25 -4.90
N LEU A 68 6.22 -1.24 -4.86
CA LEU A 68 5.40 -0.19 -5.46
C LEU A 68 5.38 1.06 -4.58
N LEU A 69 5.27 2.24 -5.19
CA LEU A 69 4.90 3.44 -4.45
C LEU A 69 3.44 3.34 -4.04
N VAL A 70 3.15 3.26 -2.74
CA VAL A 70 1.80 3.07 -2.23
C VAL A 70 1.17 4.38 -1.77
N PHE A 71 -0.07 4.60 -2.19
CA PHE A 71 -0.90 5.71 -1.78
C PHE A 71 -1.91 5.28 -0.72
N ILE A 72 -1.94 6.00 0.40
CA ILE A 72 -2.80 5.70 1.55
C ILE A 72 -3.59 6.95 1.92
N ASN A 73 -4.87 6.79 2.24
CA ASN A 73 -5.64 7.92 2.76
C ASN A 73 -5.16 8.28 4.17
N GLN A 74 -4.96 9.57 4.44
CA GLN A 74 -4.43 10.03 5.73
C GLN A 74 -5.34 9.70 6.93
N ASN A 75 -6.64 9.55 6.70
CA ASN A 75 -7.61 9.23 7.76
C ASN A 75 -7.46 7.80 8.30
N THR A 76 -6.59 6.97 7.71
CA THR A 76 -6.21 5.66 8.26
C THR A 76 -5.25 5.75 9.44
N ASN A 77 -4.67 6.92 9.71
CA ASN A 77 -3.71 7.17 10.80
C ASN A 77 -2.50 6.20 10.83
N PHE A 78 -2.02 5.84 9.64
CA PHE A 78 -0.87 4.95 9.49
C PHE A 78 0.49 5.64 9.64
N GLN A 79 0.53 6.96 9.83
CA GLN A 79 1.74 7.79 9.78
C GLN A 79 2.81 7.38 10.80
N ASN A 80 2.40 6.82 11.95
CA ASN A 80 3.30 6.33 12.98
C ASN A 80 3.96 4.98 12.62
N ILE A 81 3.34 4.22 11.70
CA ILE A 81 3.85 2.93 11.23
C ILE A 81 4.63 3.11 9.93
N LEU A 82 4.01 3.80 8.95
CA LEU A 82 4.62 4.12 7.66
C LEU A 82 4.68 5.65 7.53
N SER A 83 5.87 6.21 7.52
CA SER A 83 6.08 7.66 7.43
C SER A 83 5.84 8.18 6.00
N LYS A 84 5.90 9.50 5.82
CA LYS A 84 5.88 10.16 4.50
C LYS A 84 7.08 9.78 3.61
N ASN A 85 8.11 9.19 4.19
CA ASN A 85 9.26 8.69 3.44
C ASN A 85 9.04 7.28 2.90
N ASP A 86 8.03 6.57 3.41
CA ASP A 86 7.78 5.16 3.09
C ASP A 86 6.57 4.98 2.15
N VAL A 87 5.62 5.91 2.20
CA VAL A 87 4.38 5.91 1.41
C VAL A 87 3.92 7.33 1.10
N VAL A 88 2.96 7.48 0.20
CA VAL A 88 2.33 8.77 -0.09
C VAL A 88 0.95 8.85 0.54
N TYR A 89 0.76 9.80 1.44
CA TYR A 89 -0.56 10.10 2.01
C TYR A 89 -1.33 11.09 1.17
N TYR A 90 -2.63 10.87 1.01
CA TYR A 90 -3.55 11.81 0.36
C TYR A 90 -4.76 12.11 1.25
N LYS A 91 -5.32 13.33 1.11
CA LYS A 91 -6.44 13.85 1.90
C LYS A 91 -7.79 13.56 1.26
N ASN A 92 -7.88 13.83 -0.03
CA ASN A 92 -9.09 13.73 -0.84
C ASN A 92 -8.74 13.40 -2.30
N LYS A 93 -9.75 13.27 -3.15
CA LYS A 93 -9.58 12.94 -4.57
C LYS A 93 -8.68 13.92 -5.31
N LYS A 94 -8.87 15.23 -5.11
CA LYS A 94 -8.08 16.28 -5.78
C LYS A 94 -6.60 16.16 -5.42
N ASP A 95 -6.27 15.99 -4.15
CA ASP A 95 -4.89 15.81 -3.66
C ASP A 95 -4.29 14.50 -4.19
N LEU A 96 -5.08 13.41 -4.25
CA LEU A 96 -4.66 12.14 -4.83
C LEU A 96 -4.27 12.30 -6.31
N ILE A 97 -5.11 12.94 -7.12
CA ILE A 97 -4.87 13.15 -8.54
C ILE A 97 -3.62 13.99 -8.77
N GLN A 98 -3.44 15.09 -8.02
CA GLN A 98 -2.25 15.94 -8.11
C GLN A 98 -0.97 15.15 -7.81
N LYS A 99 -0.99 14.35 -6.75
CA LYS A 99 0.15 13.51 -6.35
C LYS A 99 0.41 12.39 -7.34
N LEU A 100 -0.62 11.77 -7.90
CA LEU A 100 -0.47 10.76 -8.95
C LEU A 100 0.26 11.34 -10.18
N LYS A 101 -0.17 12.52 -10.66
CA LYS A 101 0.50 13.22 -11.75
C LYS A 101 1.96 13.53 -11.42
N TYR A 102 2.22 14.06 -10.22
CA TYR A 102 3.57 14.39 -9.77
C TYR A 102 4.49 13.15 -9.75
N TYR A 103 4.10 12.07 -9.08
CA TYR A 103 4.95 10.89 -8.96
C TYR A 103 5.04 10.06 -10.25
N ASN A 104 4.09 10.19 -11.16
CA ASN A 104 4.19 9.60 -12.48
C ASN A 104 5.30 10.27 -13.32
N SER A 105 5.46 11.59 -13.18
CA SER A 105 6.49 12.37 -13.89
C SER A 105 7.84 12.40 -13.16
N ASN A 106 7.87 12.19 -11.84
CA ASN A 106 9.07 12.29 -11.02
C ASN A 106 9.58 10.92 -10.57
N ASN A 107 10.13 10.15 -11.50
CA ASN A 107 10.62 8.79 -11.25
C ASN A 107 11.62 8.71 -10.09
N LYS A 108 12.55 9.67 -9.95
CA LYS A 108 13.55 9.69 -8.88
C LYS A 108 12.90 9.69 -7.50
N GLN A 109 11.93 10.59 -7.28
CA GLN A 109 11.22 10.69 -6.00
C GLN A 109 10.31 9.47 -5.77
N ARG A 110 9.64 9.00 -6.81
CA ARG A 110 8.81 7.79 -6.76
C ARG A 110 9.62 6.59 -6.29
N ILE A 111 10.76 6.32 -6.92
CA ILE A 111 11.64 5.19 -6.60
C ILE A 111 12.21 5.32 -5.19
N LYS A 112 12.62 6.53 -4.79
CA LYS A 112 13.17 6.78 -3.44
C LYS A 112 12.17 6.37 -2.35
N ILE A 113 10.92 6.83 -2.43
CA ILE A 113 9.88 6.52 -1.43
C ILE A 113 9.49 5.04 -1.50
N ALA A 114 9.31 4.48 -2.70
CA ALA A 114 8.96 3.07 -2.86
C ALA A 114 10.04 2.15 -2.26
N LYS A 115 11.32 2.46 -2.48
CA LYS A 115 12.45 1.72 -1.89
C LYS A 115 12.46 1.80 -0.37
N SER A 116 12.28 3.00 0.21
CA SER A 116 12.20 3.16 1.67
C SER A 116 11.04 2.35 2.26
N GLY A 117 9.86 2.39 1.65
CA GLY A 117 8.71 1.60 2.07
C GLY A 117 8.98 0.09 1.99
N TYR A 118 9.57 -0.38 0.89
CA TYR A 118 9.96 -1.77 0.71
C TYR A 118 10.93 -2.24 1.80
N GLU A 119 12.00 -1.52 2.03
CA GLU A 119 13.02 -1.85 3.03
C GLU A 119 12.41 -1.89 4.44
N LYS A 120 11.59 -0.91 4.80
CA LYS A 120 10.91 -0.85 6.09
C LYS A 120 9.92 -2.01 6.26
N TYR A 121 9.14 -2.33 5.23
CA TYR A 121 8.20 -3.44 5.26
C TYR A 121 8.93 -4.77 5.51
N HIS A 122 9.96 -5.08 4.72
CA HIS A 122 10.68 -6.35 4.86
C HIS A 122 11.41 -6.47 6.19
N LYS A 123 11.95 -5.36 6.69
CA LYS A 123 12.65 -5.35 7.99
C LYS A 123 11.72 -5.52 9.19
N HIS A 124 10.50 -4.96 9.13
CA HIS A 124 9.69 -4.79 10.33
C HIS A 124 8.27 -5.35 10.25
N MET A 125 7.77 -5.68 9.08
CA MET A 125 6.37 -6.05 8.84
C MET A 125 6.23 -7.29 7.96
N SER A 126 7.33 -7.98 7.65
CA SER A 126 7.30 -9.20 6.85
C SER A 126 6.57 -10.34 7.59
N ASN A 127 6.16 -11.36 6.85
CA ASN A 127 5.56 -12.58 7.40
C ASN A 127 6.43 -13.20 8.49
N ILE A 128 7.76 -13.20 8.35
CA ILE A 128 8.70 -13.73 9.35
C ILE A 128 8.57 -12.93 10.65
N VAL A 129 8.58 -11.59 10.59
CA VAL A 129 8.44 -10.73 11.78
C VAL A 129 7.10 -10.97 12.47
N VAL A 130 6.01 -11.05 11.70
CA VAL A 130 4.66 -11.27 12.24
C VAL A 130 4.55 -12.67 12.82
N SER A 131 5.05 -13.71 12.15
CA SER A 131 5.01 -15.09 12.65
C SER A 131 5.81 -15.24 13.95
N ASN A 132 7.01 -14.69 14.02
CA ASN A 132 7.82 -14.70 15.24
C ASN A 132 7.11 -13.99 16.39
N TYR A 133 6.45 -12.86 16.12
CA TYR A 133 5.65 -12.18 17.14
C TYR A 133 4.48 -13.06 17.64
N ILE A 134 3.76 -13.74 16.74
CA ILE A 134 2.69 -14.68 17.11
C ILE A 134 3.24 -15.80 17.98
N LEU A 135 4.37 -16.42 17.61
CA LEU A 135 5.02 -17.49 18.39
C LEU A 135 5.44 -16.97 19.77
N SER A 136 5.93 -15.74 19.88
CA SER A 136 6.28 -15.15 21.18
C SER A 136 5.06 -14.91 22.06
N CYS A 137 3.90 -14.57 21.49
CA CYS A 137 2.67 -14.40 22.26
C CYS A 137 2.14 -15.71 22.88
N VAL A 138 2.44 -16.84 22.26
CA VAL A 138 2.05 -18.18 22.77
C VAL A 138 3.18 -18.87 23.55
N GLY A 139 4.27 -18.15 23.86
CA GLY A 139 5.35 -18.66 24.70
C GLY A 139 6.32 -19.63 24.00
N LEU A 140 6.25 -19.74 22.67
CA LEU A 140 7.12 -20.64 21.89
C LEU A 140 8.42 -19.98 21.40
N ASP A 141 8.55 -18.68 21.56
CA ASP A 141 9.76 -17.93 21.18
C ASP A 141 9.92 -16.69 22.07
N ASN A 142 11.18 -16.30 22.34
CA ASN A 142 11.54 -15.11 23.13
C ASN A 142 11.85 -13.89 22.24
N THR A 143 11.27 -13.80 21.08
CA THR A 143 11.50 -12.72 20.12
C THR A 143 11.11 -11.36 20.71
N LYS A 144 11.91 -10.33 20.44
CA LYS A 144 11.59 -8.96 20.86
C LYS A 144 10.30 -8.49 20.15
N LYS A 145 9.44 -7.82 20.93
CA LYS A 145 8.22 -7.22 20.39
C LYS A 145 8.57 -6.28 19.23
N PRO A 146 7.86 -6.35 18.09
CA PRO A 146 8.11 -5.45 16.98
C PRO A 146 7.77 -4.01 17.35
N PHE A 147 8.39 -3.02 16.68
CA PHE A 147 8.22 -1.60 17.02
C PHE A 147 6.77 -1.12 16.96
N TRP A 148 5.95 -1.71 16.09
CA TRP A 148 4.55 -1.35 15.94
C TRP A 148 3.64 -1.87 17.06
N TYR A 149 4.13 -2.77 17.91
CA TYR A 149 3.36 -3.31 19.05
C TYR A 149 2.83 -2.22 20.00
N SER A 150 3.67 -1.23 20.30
CA SER A 150 3.28 -0.11 21.17
C SER A 150 2.46 0.97 20.46
N ILE A 151 2.30 0.87 19.16
CA ILE A 151 1.60 1.86 18.34
C ILE A 151 0.15 1.42 18.05
N ILE A 152 -0.12 0.10 18.02
CA ILE A 152 -1.44 -0.47 17.79
C ILE A 152 -2.23 -0.54 19.09
#